data_2fb16f31ad9a479e9e42511dca3eaef1
#
_entry.id   2fb16f31ad9a479e9e42511dca3eaef1
#
_cell.length_a   1.000
_cell.length_b   1.000
_cell.length_c   1.000
_cell.angle_alpha   90.00
_cell.angle_beta   90.00
_cell.angle_gamma   90.00
#
_symmetry.space_group_name_H-M   'P 1'
#
loop_
_entity.id
_entity.type
_entity.pdbx_description
1 polymer ?
#
loop_
_entity_poly.entity_id
_entity_poly.type
_entity_poly.pdbx_seq_one_letter_code
_entity_poly.pdbx_strand_id
1 'polypeptide(L)'
;GIIFNSEMVRAILDGRKTQTRRLMKPQPVLNGNFYEVFGAGWSKGIKRVTVAPGHSLERNFPYGLVDKKIPFADKDGNIKGEIKIVDVWLQRVQEISQEDARAEGFEFTGWTPTYSDPDSGGEQFTPYDNFAEAWIDIYGADGWNNNPWVWVIEFKQIQG
;
A
#
# COMPACT_ATOMS: atom_id res chain seq x y z
N GLY A 1 -4.96 -15.83 0.46
CA GLY A 1 -4.48 -15.15 -0.70
C GLY A 1 -4.82 -13.67 -0.73
N ILE A 2 -4.36 -13.02 -1.74
CA ILE A 2 -4.58 -11.58 -1.92
C ILE A 2 -4.94 -11.30 -3.37
N ILE A 3 -5.83 -10.32 -3.59
CA ILE A 3 -6.38 -10.02 -4.91
C ILE A 3 -5.86 -8.64 -5.38
N PHE A 4 -5.49 -8.56 -6.66
CA PHE A 4 -5.05 -7.34 -7.32
C PHE A 4 -5.83 -7.13 -8.62
N ASN A 5 -5.99 -5.88 -9.05
CA ASN A 5 -6.53 -5.60 -10.37
C ASN A 5 -5.50 -6.01 -11.45
N SER A 6 -5.94 -6.08 -12.71
CA SER A 6 -5.10 -6.57 -13.80
C SER A 6 -3.82 -5.76 -14.00
N GLU A 7 -3.90 -4.44 -13.82
CA GLU A 7 -2.74 -3.56 -13.95
C GLU A 7 -1.70 -3.86 -12.86
N MET A 8 -2.15 -4.07 -11.63
CA MET A 8 -1.27 -4.41 -10.52
C MET A 8 -0.70 -5.82 -10.64
N VAL A 9 -1.50 -6.79 -11.12
CA VAL A 9 -0.99 -8.13 -11.45
C VAL A 9 0.19 -8.02 -12.41
N ARG A 10 0.03 -7.23 -13.48
CA ARG A 10 1.11 -7.02 -14.44
C ARG A 10 2.33 -6.40 -13.79
N ALA A 11 2.14 -5.40 -12.94
CA ALA A 11 3.23 -4.75 -12.24
C ALA A 11 4.01 -5.71 -11.32
N ILE A 12 3.30 -6.65 -10.67
CA ILE A 12 3.94 -7.69 -9.86
C ILE A 12 4.76 -8.61 -10.76
N LEU A 13 4.17 -9.09 -11.85
CA LEU A 13 4.84 -10.01 -12.77
C LEU A 13 6.07 -9.38 -13.43
N ASP A 14 6.04 -8.07 -13.67
CA ASP A 14 7.16 -7.30 -14.21
C ASP A 14 8.22 -6.94 -13.15
N GLY A 15 7.96 -7.22 -11.88
CA GLY A 15 8.86 -6.87 -10.78
C GLY A 15 8.82 -5.42 -10.33
N ARG A 16 7.88 -4.61 -10.86
CA ARG A 16 7.75 -3.19 -10.50
C ARG A 16 6.99 -2.96 -9.21
N LYS A 17 6.08 -3.88 -8.85
CA LYS A 17 5.29 -3.76 -7.64
C LYS A 17 5.79 -4.74 -6.59
N THR A 18 6.24 -4.19 -5.45
CA THR A 18 6.79 -4.94 -4.32
C THR A 18 6.12 -4.58 -3.00
N GLN A 19 5.17 -3.66 -3.01
CA GLN A 19 4.39 -3.27 -1.84
C GLN A 19 2.92 -3.14 -2.20
N THR A 20 2.07 -3.37 -1.23
CA THR A 20 0.64 -3.07 -1.33
C THR A 20 0.14 -2.53 0.01
N ARG A 21 -0.83 -1.63 -0.04
CA ARG A 21 -1.47 -1.06 1.14
C ARG A 21 -2.92 -1.48 1.15
N ARG A 22 -3.37 -1.93 2.32
CA ARG A 22 -4.73 -2.41 2.53
C ARG A 22 -5.31 -1.74 3.76
N LEU A 23 -6.53 -1.23 3.62
CA LEU A 23 -7.21 -0.53 4.70
C LEU A 23 -7.37 -1.44 5.91
N MET A 24 -7.03 -0.95 7.10
CA MET A 24 -7.31 -1.68 8.34
C MET A 24 -8.80 -1.63 8.66
N LYS A 25 -9.34 -2.76 9.06
CA LYS A 25 -10.73 -2.89 9.51
C LYS A 25 -10.76 -3.74 10.78
N PRO A 26 -11.12 -3.17 11.95
CA PRO A 26 -11.44 -1.76 12.19
C PRO A 26 -10.23 -0.87 12.20
N GLN A 27 -10.46 0.44 12.13
CA GLN A 27 -9.43 1.44 12.27
C GLN A 27 -9.00 1.58 13.74
N PRO A 28 -7.73 1.91 14.01
CA PRO A 28 -7.30 2.26 15.36
C PRO A 28 -8.12 3.43 15.91
N VAL A 29 -8.41 3.37 17.20
CA VAL A 29 -9.17 4.41 17.91
C VAL A 29 -8.19 5.22 18.75
N LEU A 30 -8.29 6.55 18.69
CA LEU A 30 -7.46 7.44 19.49
C LEU A 30 -8.08 7.62 20.88
N ASN A 31 -7.38 7.13 21.90
CA ASN A 31 -7.71 7.33 23.32
C ASN A 31 -6.62 8.17 23.97
N GLY A 32 -6.95 9.44 24.28
CA GLY A 32 -5.94 10.38 24.81
C GLY A 32 -4.82 10.57 23.78
N ASN A 33 -3.60 10.16 24.14
CA ASN A 33 -2.42 10.29 23.30
C ASN A 33 -1.99 8.96 22.65
N PHE A 34 -2.85 7.94 22.69
CA PHE A 34 -2.53 6.62 22.16
C PHE A 34 -3.58 6.13 21.19
N TYR A 35 -3.13 5.51 20.10
CA TYR A 35 -3.99 4.71 19.23
C TYR A 35 -4.06 3.29 19.75
N GLU A 36 -5.22 2.67 19.62
CA GLU A 36 -5.46 1.30 20.07
C GLU A 36 -6.26 0.52 19.04
N VAL A 37 -5.84 -0.70 18.75
CA VAL A 37 -6.56 -1.66 17.91
C VAL A 37 -6.04 -3.06 18.20
N PHE A 38 -6.90 -4.06 18.21
CA PHE A 38 -6.55 -5.47 18.40
C PHE A 38 -5.72 -5.74 19.67
N GLY A 39 -5.93 -4.97 20.72
CA GLY A 39 -5.17 -5.09 21.95
C GLY A 39 -3.76 -4.51 21.91
N ALA A 40 -3.39 -3.88 20.81
CA ALA A 40 -2.12 -3.16 20.65
C ALA A 40 -2.35 -1.67 20.79
N GLY A 41 -1.32 -0.95 21.21
CA GLY A 41 -1.38 0.50 21.31
C GLY A 41 -0.04 1.13 20.97
N TRP A 42 -0.08 2.39 20.54
CA TRP A 42 1.11 3.17 20.24
C TRP A 42 0.83 4.66 20.42
N SER A 43 1.88 5.40 20.65
CA SER A 43 1.79 6.85 20.83
C SER A 43 1.31 7.55 19.58
N LYS A 44 0.51 8.58 19.74
CA LYS A 44 -0.05 9.40 18.66
C LYS A 44 1.00 9.90 17.67
N GLY A 45 2.23 10.16 18.12
CA GLY A 45 3.29 10.67 17.26
C GLY A 45 4.03 9.63 16.45
N ILE A 46 3.74 8.35 16.67
CA ILE A 46 4.39 7.25 15.94
C ILE A 46 3.82 7.16 14.53
N LYS A 47 4.69 7.20 13.52
CA LYS A 47 4.27 7.17 12.11
C LYS A 47 4.33 5.79 11.50
N ARG A 48 5.17 4.92 12.02
CA ARG A 48 5.33 3.55 11.51
C ARG A 48 5.30 2.58 12.68
N VAL A 49 4.37 1.64 12.66
CA VAL A 49 4.19 0.65 13.72
C VAL A 49 4.60 -0.71 13.20
N THR A 50 5.60 -1.31 13.82
CA THR A 50 6.07 -2.65 13.47
C THR A 50 5.02 -3.69 13.84
N VAL A 51 4.76 -4.62 12.93
CA VAL A 51 3.94 -5.79 13.20
C VAL A 51 4.88 -6.93 13.59
N ALA A 52 5.12 -7.08 14.89
CA ALA A 52 6.08 -8.05 15.40
C ALA A 52 5.50 -9.48 15.36
N PRO A 53 6.35 -10.50 15.07
CA PRO A 53 5.91 -11.89 15.11
C PRO A 53 5.33 -12.27 16.47
N GLY A 54 4.19 -12.97 16.45
CA GLY A 54 3.50 -13.42 17.66
C GLY A 54 2.66 -12.35 18.36
N HIS A 55 2.75 -11.11 17.94
CA HIS A 55 1.98 -10.01 18.51
C HIS A 55 0.53 -10.04 18.02
N SER A 56 -0.37 -9.38 18.78
CA SER A 56 -1.79 -9.32 18.42
C SER A 56 -2.03 -8.71 17.02
N LEU A 57 -1.19 -7.78 16.58
CA LEU A 57 -1.30 -7.20 15.24
C LEU A 57 -1.04 -8.26 14.17
N GLU A 58 -0.04 -9.11 14.34
CA GLU A 58 0.22 -10.20 13.39
C GLU A 58 -0.94 -11.19 13.36
N ARG A 59 -1.46 -11.56 14.53
CA ARG A 59 -2.58 -12.51 14.61
C ARG A 59 -3.85 -12.01 13.94
N ASN A 60 -4.01 -10.69 13.84
CA ASN A 60 -5.17 -10.07 13.20
C ASN A 60 -4.91 -9.59 11.77
N PHE A 61 -3.71 -9.83 11.26
CA PHE A 61 -3.37 -9.53 9.89
C PHE A 61 -4.07 -10.52 8.95
N PRO A 62 -4.93 -10.04 8.03
CA PRO A 62 -5.82 -10.95 7.27
C PRO A 62 -5.16 -11.67 6.09
N TYR A 63 -3.91 -11.37 5.76
CA TYR A 63 -3.29 -11.86 4.52
C TYR A 63 -2.21 -12.91 4.73
N GLY A 64 -1.89 -13.25 5.97
CA GLY A 64 -0.90 -14.28 6.28
C GLY A 64 0.19 -13.81 7.23
N LEU A 65 1.29 -14.55 7.30
CA LEU A 65 2.40 -14.25 8.20
C LEU A 65 3.63 -13.82 7.39
N VAL A 66 4.52 -13.07 8.05
CA VAL A 66 5.83 -12.75 7.48
C VAL A 66 6.59 -14.04 7.18
N ASP A 67 7.34 -14.05 6.09
CA ASP A 67 8.08 -15.19 5.54
C ASP A 67 7.23 -16.32 4.96
N LYS A 68 5.92 -16.14 4.87
CA LYS A 68 5.02 -17.13 4.25
C LYS A 68 4.76 -16.77 2.80
N LYS A 69 4.61 -17.82 2.00
CA LYS A 69 4.17 -17.71 0.61
C LYS A 69 2.66 -17.74 0.56
N ILE A 70 2.08 -16.82 -0.19
CA ILE A 70 0.64 -16.81 -0.43
C ILE A 70 0.36 -16.64 -1.92
N PRO A 71 -0.73 -17.22 -2.42
CA PRO A 71 -1.12 -17.00 -3.81
C PRO A 71 -1.66 -15.59 -3.99
N PHE A 72 -1.45 -15.02 -5.16
CA PHE A 72 -2.16 -13.81 -5.55
C PHE A 72 -2.99 -14.07 -6.80
N ALA A 73 -4.10 -13.38 -6.88
CA ALA A 73 -5.12 -13.61 -7.91
C ALA A 73 -5.58 -12.29 -8.50
N ASP A 74 -6.21 -12.36 -9.66
CA ASP A 74 -6.91 -11.24 -10.25
C ASP A 74 -8.31 -11.10 -9.64
N LYS A 75 -9.08 -10.11 -10.11
CA LYS A 75 -10.42 -9.83 -9.59
C LYS A 75 -11.44 -10.93 -9.88
N ASP A 76 -11.16 -11.78 -10.86
CA ASP A 76 -12.01 -12.92 -11.20
C ASP A 76 -11.67 -14.18 -10.39
N GLY A 77 -10.67 -14.08 -9.51
CA GLY A 77 -10.24 -15.18 -8.66
C GLY A 77 -9.25 -16.13 -9.31
N ASN A 78 -8.75 -15.78 -10.51
CA ASN A 78 -7.75 -16.60 -11.19
C ASN A 78 -6.37 -16.39 -10.56
N ILE A 79 -5.77 -17.47 -10.09
CA ILE A 79 -4.43 -17.43 -9.48
C ILE A 79 -3.41 -17.03 -10.55
N LYS A 80 -2.63 -16.01 -10.26
CA LYS A 80 -1.62 -15.46 -11.16
C LYS A 80 -0.19 -15.76 -10.74
N GLY A 81 0.00 -16.22 -9.51
CA GLY A 81 1.32 -16.58 -8.99
C GLY A 81 1.33 -16.60 -7.49
N GLU A 82 2.53 -16.61 -6.93
CA GLU A 82 2.76 -16.58 -5.49
C GLU A 82 3.67 -15.41 -5.12
N ILE A 83 3.45 -14.86 -3.95
CA ILE A 83 4.34 -13.87 -3.35
C ILE A 83 4.77 -14.36 -1.97
N LYS A 84 5.94 -13.93 -1.53
CA LYS A 84 6.41 -14.15 -0.17
C LYS A 84 6.34 -12.83 0.57
N ILE A 85 5.64 -12.80 1.70
CA ILE A 85 5.57 -11.62 2.55
C ILE A 85 6.92 -11.44 3.24
N VAL A 86 7.55 -10.29 3.03
CA VAL A 86 8.88 -9.97 3.57
C VAL A 86 8.76 -9.16 4.85
N ASP A 87 7.82 -8.21 4.88
CA ASP A 87 7.63 -7.32 6.02
C ASP A 87 6.21 -6.78 6.02
N VAL A 88 5.70 -6.47 7.22
CA VAL A 88 4.39 -5.85 7.40
C VAL A 88 4.52 -4.77 8.47
N TRP A 89 3.96 -3.61 8.22
CA TRP A 89 3.88 -2.54 9.22
C TRP A 89 2.60 -1.75 9.05
N LEU A 90 2.28 -0.91 10.04
CA LEU A 90 1.15 0.00 9.98
C LEU A 90 1.64 1.40 9.71
N GLN A 91 0.89 2.12 8.91
CA GLN A 91 1.20 3.49 8.53
C GLN A 91 -0.10 4.18 8.14
N ARG A 92 -0.14 5.50 8.22
CA ARG A 92 -1.26 6.23 7.63
C ARG A 92 -1.06 6.33 6.13
N VAL A 93 -2.15 6.24 5.37
CA VAL A 93 -2.05 6.12 3.91
C VAL A 93 -1.32 7.30 3.26
N GLN A 94 -1.51 8.53 3.77
CA GLN A 94 -0.86 9.71 3.20
C GLN A 94 0.64 9.81 3.52
N GLU A 95 1.15 9.00 4.43
CA GLU A 95 2.58 8.97 4.79
C GLU A 95 3.44 8.18 3.79
N ILE A 96 2.86 7.68 2.73
CA ILE A 96 3.61 6.98 1.69
C ILE A 96 4.65 7.91 1.06
N SER A 97 5.90 7.43 0.93
CA SER A 97 6.96 8.17 0.24
C SER A 97 6.83 8.02 -1.27
N GLN A 98 7.53 8.88 -2.02
CA GLN A 98 7.61 8.73 -3.48
C GLN A 98 8.20 7.37 -3.86
N GLU A 99 9.23 6.94 -3.15
CA GLU A 99 9.86 5.65 -3.38
C GLU A 99 8.89 4.50 -3.16
N ASP A 100 8.11 4.56 -2.07
CA ASP A 100 7.12 3.52 -1.76
C ASP A 100 5.95 3.56 -2.73
N ALA A 101 5.55 4.72 -3.21
CA ALA A 101 4.53 4.82 -4.26
C ALA A 101 5.00 4.14 -5.55
N ARG A 102 6.28 4.22 -5.88
CA ARG A 102 6.85 3.45 -6.98
C ARG A 102 6.82 1.95 -6.70
N ALA A 103 7.13 1.55 -5.46
CA ALA A 103 7.04 0.15 -5.04
C ALA A 103 5.61 -0.39 -5.06
N GLU A 104 4.62 0.48 -4.95
CA GLU A 104 3.20 0.14 -5.17
C GLU A 104 2.86 -0.12 -6.64
N GLY A 105 3.73 0.31 -7.55
CA GLY A 105 3.57 0.14 -8.98
C GLY A 105 3.25 1.43 -9.75
N PHE A 106 3.38 2.58 -9.10
CA PHE A 106 3.07 3.87 -9.72
C PHE A 106 4.33 4.58 -10.15
N GLU A 107 4.30 5.17 -11.33
CA GLU A 107 5.42 5.88 -11.92
C GLU A 107 5.08 7.36 -12.13
N PHE A 108 6.08 8.14 -12.52
CA PHE A 108 5.83 9.49 -13.01
C PHE A 108 5.04 9.38 -14.31
N THR A 109 4.00 10.20 -14.41
CA THR A 109 3.18 10.29 -15.62
C THR A 109 2.98 11.75 -16.00
N GLY A 110 2.36 11.97 -17.16
CA GLY A 110 2.11 13.29 -17.65
C GLY A 110 3.29 13.81 -18.47
N TRP A 111 3.35 15.10 -18.58
CA TRP A 111 4.14 15.75 -19.58
C TRP A 111 4.81 16.99 -18.98
N THR A 112 6.12 17.09 -19.16
CA THR A 112 6.87 18.26 -18.70
C THR A 112 7.10 19.24 -19.83
N PRO A 113 6.92 20.57 -19.61
CA PRO A 113 7.26 21.55 -20.62
C PRO A 113 8.72 21.40 -21.04
N THR A 114 8.96 21.45 -22.34
CA THR A 114 10.30 21.41 -22.89
C THR A 114 10.84 22.82 -23.05
N TYR A 115 12.15 22.92 -23.25
CA TYR A 115 12.78 24.22 -23.54
C TYR A 115 12.17 24.88 -24.76
N SER A 116 11.76 24.11 -25.76
CA SER A 116 11.16 24.64 -26.99
C SER A 116 9.71 25.10 -26.84
N ASP A 117 9.04 24.68 -25.75
CA ASP A 117 7.64 25.02 -25.50
C ASP A 117 7.35 25.12 -23.99
N PRO A 118 7.95 26.14 -23.33
CA PRO A 118 7.82 26.28 -21.89
C PRO A 118 6.41 26.67 -21.44
N ASP A 119 5.58 27.20 -22.34
CA ASP A 119 4.24 27.68 -22.03
C ASP A 119 3.15 26.67 -22.36
N SER A 120 3.52 25.46 -22.78
CA SER A 120 2.55 24.45 -23.18
C SER A 120 1.72 23.89 -22.01
N GLY A 121 2.05 24.26 -20.76
CA GLY A 121 1.23 23.94 -19.60
C GLY A 121 1.21 22.45 -19.22
N GLY A 122 2.27 21.72 -19.57
CA GLY A 122 2.36 20.31 -19.23
C GLY A 122 2.27 20.07 -17.73
N GLU A 123 1.53 19.05 -17.36
CA GLU A 123 1.41 18.59 -15.99
C GLU A 123 2.19 17.29 -15.81
N GLN A 124 2.96 17.24 -14.75
CA GLN A 124 3.64 16.00 -14.35
C GLN A 124 3.05 15.52 -13.04
N PHE A 125 2.66 14.25 -13.00
CA PHE A 125 2.18 13.59 -11.80
C PHE A 125 3.26 12.69 -11.26
N THR A 126 3.53 12.81 -9.96
CA THR A 126 4.50 11.97 -9.27
C THR A 126 3.90 10.61 -8.96
N PRO A 127 4.72 9.61 -8.57
CA PRO A 127 4.18 8.34 -8.07
C PRO A 127 3.21 8.55 -6.90
N TYR A 128 3.51 9.46 -5.98
CA TYR A 128 2.61 9.80 -4.87
C TYR A 128 1.25 10.29 -5.39
N ASP A 129 1.25 11.21 -6.35
CA ASP A 129 0.01 11.76 -6.92
C ASP A 129 -0.83 10.65 -7.56
N ASN A 130 -0.20 9.78 -8.31
CA ASN A 130 -0.88 8.67 -8.99
C ASN A 130 -1.41 7.63 -8.01
N PHE A 131 -0.66 7.35 -6.95
CA PHE A 131 -1.14 6.49 -5.87
C PHE A 131 -2.37 7.10 -5.18
N ALA A 132 -2.31 8.39 -4.83
CA ALA A 132 -3.41 9.10 -4.18
C ALA A 132 -4.68 9.06 -5.03
N GLU A 133 -4.54 9.31 -6.32
CA GLU A 133 -5.67 9.26 -7.25
C GLU A 133 -6.29 7.87 -7.32
N ALA A 134 -5.46 6.83 -7.42
CA ALA A 134 -5.94 5.45 -7.44
C ALA A 134 -6.65 5.09 -6.13
N TRP A 135 -6.13 5.55 -5.00
CA TRP A 135 -6.77 5.33 -3.69
C TRP A 135 -8.13 6.00 -3.62
N ILE A 136 -8.22 7.24 -4.08
CA ILE A 136 -9.49 8.00 -4.12
C ILE A 136 -10.49 7.31 -5.03
N ASP A 137 -10.06 6.76 -6.16
CA ASP A 137 -10.95 6.04 -7.08
C ASP A 137 -11.58 4.81 -6.43
N ILE A 138 -10.87 4.17 -5.50
CA ILE A 138 -11.34 2.96 -4.81
C ILE A 138 -12.16 3.32 -3.57
N TYR A 139 -11.69 4.24 -2.75
CA TYR A 139 -12.22 4.51 -1.41
C TYR A 139 -12.91 5.87 -1.28
N GLY A 140 -12.89 6.70 -2.34
CA GLY A 140 -13.48 8.04 -2.32
C GLY A 140 -12.55 9.08 -1.70
N ALA A 141 -12.94 10.35 -1.87
CA ALA A 141 -12.17 11.49 -1.34
C ALA A 141 -12.02 11.42 0.18
N ASP A 142 -13.09 11.06 0.90
CA ASP A 142 -13.05 10.92 2.36
C ASP A 142 -12.10 9.80 2.78
N GLY A 143 -12.03 8.72 2.01
CA GLY A 143 -11.12 7.61 2.27
C GLY A 143 -9.65 8.00 2.15
N TRP A 144 -9.35 9.07 1.46
CA TRP A 144 -8.01 9.67 1.42
C TRP A 144 -7.85 10.76 2.47
N ASN A 145 -8.79 11.70 2.52
CA ASN A 145 -8.71 12.89 3.37
C ASN A 145 -8.71 12.57 4.87
N ASN A 146 -9.37 11.49 5.26
CA ASN A 146 -9.35 11.01 6.65
C ASN A 146 -8.00 10.39 7.04
N ASN A 147 -7.12 10.21 6.07
CA ASN A 147 -5.78 9.68 6.27
C ASN A 147 -5.78 8.40 7.12
N PRO A 148 -6.51 7.35 6.70
CA PRO A 148 -6.68 6.16 7.52
C PRO A 148 -5.38 5.36 7.69
N TRP A 149 -5.37 4.52 8.72
CA TRP A 149 -4.30 3.54 8.92
C TRP A 149 -4.47 2.37 7.97
N VAL A 150 -3.34 1.89 7.46
CA VAL A 150 -3.29 0.78 6.51
C VAL A 150 -2.27 -0.25 6.95
N TRP A 151 -2.51 -1.51 6.56
CA TRP A 151 -1.46 -2.52 6.55
C TRP A 151 -0.59 -2.24 5.34
N VAL A 152 0.72 -2.06 5.55
CA VAL A 152 1.70 -1.99 4.46
C VAL A 152 2.36 -3.35 4.37
N ILE A 153 2.28 -3.97 3.21
CA ILE A 153 2.76 -5.32 2.96
C ILE A 153 3.87 -5.23 1.92
N GLU A 154 5.08 -5.58 2.34
CA GLU A 154 6.22 -5.69 1.42
C GLU A 154 6.41 -7.16 1.08
N PHE A 155 6.59 -7.45 -0.20
CA PHE A 155 6.64 -8.82 -0.68
C PHE A 155 7.62 -8.99 -1.83
N LYS A 156 7.93 -10.25 -2.11
CA LYS A 156 8.69 -10.68 -3.28
C LYS A 156 7.84 -11.63 -4.09
N GLN A 157 7.90 -11.50 -5.41
CA GLN A 157 7.31 -12.48 -6.30
C GLN A 157 8.15 -13.77 -6.23
N ILE A 158 7.47 -14.90 -6.11
CA ILE A 158 8.10 -16.20 -6.17
C ILE A 158 7.96 -16.73 -7.59
N GLN A 159 9.10 -16.97 -8.22
CA GLN A 159 9.15 -17.56 -9.54
C GLN A 159 9.46 -19.06 -9.39
N GLY A 160 8.65 -19.88 -10.05
CA GLY A 160 8.90 -21.29 -9.91
C GLY A 160 8.14 -22.14 -10.83
#